data_3c0d68c6f087474fffaec3103a093f40
#
_entry.id   3c0d68c6f087474fffaec3103a093f40
#
_cell.length_a   1.000
_cell.length_b   1.000
_cell.length_c   1.000
_cell.angle_alpha   90.00
_cell.angle_beta   90.00
_cell.angle_gamma   90.00
#
_symmetry.space_group_name_H-M   'P 1'
#
loop_
_entity.id
_entity.type
_entity.pdbx_description
1 polymer ?
#
loop_
_entity_poly.entity_id
_entity_poly.type
_entity_poly.pdbx_seq_one_letter_code
_entity_poly.pdbx_strand_id
1 'polypeptide(L)'
;MQKNNPRLFGTNGVRGVFGKEFTLDLVVDLSYSLATFFGKGPIIVGYDGRNSSPILSKIVRSVINSAGIDVGNAGLVPTPCLQYAAKRLGYNGGIMITASHNPPEYNGIKPTANDGVEISREDELKVEDIYYSKRFSKSDSFGRDFTDETIIGSYIEKVLSLVNVEKIRQRNFRVAMDIGNGAQSRVAPFLLNKLGCKIITLNGNIDGDFPGRGSEPTPENLKMLSNMVKDSKADFGVAYDGDGDRSLFCDEGGTVHWGDMVGAAIVRYLLKTKHKGAEVVCPINTTMALSLVAKETDSKVIHTKVGSVEVSREMLRRKSFIGLEENGGFMYGKLNEVRDGAMTTALVLEMLSLSDNDDDHNNKEQTLSQIISSLPKIFQYKTKFKCPTKQIANNIVTICLEHGSPKKIETLDGAKIWIDEDTWIMVRPSGTEPFVRMYAESVDGSLLNSKVAEYRRLIESRI
;
A
#
# COMPACT_ATOMS: atom_id res chain seq x y z
N MET A 1 6.83 34.56 -9.67
CA MET A 1 7.83 34.29 -8.62
C MET A 1 7.28 33.18 -7.76
N GLN A 2 7.70 31.93 -7.95
CA GLN A 2 7.38 30.86 -7.01
C GLN A 2 8.06 31.22 -5.68
N LYS A 3 7.26 31.56 -4.67
CA LYS A 3 7.77 31.65 -3.30
C LYS A 3 8.32 30.26 -2.94
N ASN A 4 9.52 30.18 -2.38
CA ASN A 4 10.13 28.96 -1.83
C ASN A 4 9.35 28.50 -0.57
N ASN A 5 8.07 28.18 -0.74
CA ASN A 5 7.26 27.62 0.34
C ASN A 5 7.71 26.16 0.58
N PRO A 6 7.81 25.73 1.84
CA PRO A 6 8.13 24.35 2.14
C PRO A 6 7.04 23.44 1.59
N ARG A 7 7.42 22.27 1.08
CA ARG A 7 6.47 21.28 0.58
C ARG A 7 5.60 20.77 1.72
N LEU A 8 4.28 20.81 1.53
CA LEU A 8 3.30 20.34 2.52
C LEU A 8 3.03 18.84 2.38
N PHE A 9 2.81 18.37 1.13
CA PHE A 9 2.55 16.97 0.85
C PHE A 9 3.82 16.12 0.90
N GLY A 10 3.74 14.99 1.61
CA GLY A 10 4.78 13.96 1.63
C GLY A 10 4.67 12.99 0.44
N THR A 11 5.07 11.74 0.65
CA THR A 11 4.95 10.68 -0.37
C THR A 11 3.49 10.33 -0.64
N ASN A 12 2.63 10.42 0.39
CA ASN A 12 1.20 10.12 0.30
C ASN A 12 0.44 10.91 1.37
N GLY A 13 -0.14 12.04 0.97
CA GLY A 13 -0.88 12.96 1.85
C GLY A 13 0.01 13.85 2.73
N VAL A 14 -0.64 14.63 3.60
CA VAL A 14 -0.02 15.50 4.61
C VAL A 14 -0.06 14.79 5.94
N ARG A 15 1.08 14.56 6.58
CA ARG A 15 1.21 13.81 7.84
C ARG A 15 2.19 14.48 8.79
N GLY A 16 2.01 14.27 10.10
CA GLY A 16 2.92 14.71 11.14
C GLY A 16 2.49 14.22 12.51
N VAL A 17 3.29 14.47 13.53
CA VAL A 17 2.95 14.22 14.92
C VAL A 17 1.84 15.17 15.32
N PHE A 18 0.70 14.61 15.77
CA PHE A 18 -0.46 15.42 16.16
C PHE A 18 -0.13 16.35 17.34
N GLY A 19 -0.51 17.62 17.19
CA GLY A 19 -0.19 18.69 18.16
C GLY A 19 1.20 19.28 18.03
N LYS A 20 2.04 18.81 17.08
CA LYS A 20 3.35 19.37 16.74
C LYS A 20 3.36 19.85 15.29
N GLU A 21 3.78 19.00 14.36
CA GLU A 21 3.77 19.32 12.91
C GLU A 21 2.37 19.27 12.31
N PHE A 22 1.49 18.39 12.82
CA PHE A 22 0.11 18.23 12.37
C PHE A 22 -0.85 18.89 13.38
N THR A 23 -0.99 20.21 13.27
CA THR A 23 -1.79 21.05 14.17
C THR A 23 -3.23 21.19 13.71
N LEU A 24 -4.13 21.63 14.61
CA LEU A 24 -5.52 21.91 14.25
C LEU A 24 -5.63 23.03 13.20
N ASP A 25 -4.83 24.10 13.31
CA ASP A 25 -4.80 25.19 12.33
C ASP A 25 -4.44 24.67 10.93
N LEU A 26 -3.42 23.79 10.84
CA LEU A 26 -3.06 23.12 9.59
C LEU A 26 -4.24 22.30 9.05
N VAL A 27 -4.94 21.55 9.89
CA VAL A 27 -6.09 20.72 9.49
C VAL A 27 -7.22 21.59 8.95
N VAL A 28 -7.54 22.70 9.61
CA VAL A 28 -8.60 23.65 9.18
C VAL A 28 -8.23 24.27 7.84
N ASP A 29 -7.03 24.83 7.71
CA ASP A 29 -6.57 25.50 6.50
C ASP A 29 -6.46 24.54 5.31
N LEU A 30 -5.95 23.32 5.55
CA LEU A 30 -5.89 22.28 4.53
C LEU A 30 -7.27 21.81 4.10
N SER A 31 -8.23 21.73 5.04
CA SER A 31 -9.62 21.38 4.73
C SER A 31 -10.29 22.43 3.86
N TYR A 32 -10.09 23.74 4.14
CA TYR A 32 -10.56 24.82 3.26
C TYR A 32 -9.89 24.77 1.88
N SER A 33 -8.59 24.42 1.85
CA SER A 33 -7.84 24.28 0.59
C SER A 33 -8.41 23.14 -0.26
N LEU A 34 -8.70 22.00 0.36
CA LEU A 34 -9.31 20.85 -0.30
C LEU A 34 -10.75 21.14 -0.74
N ALA A 35 -11.56 21.82 0.09
CA ALA A 35 -12.90 22.27 -0.30
C ALA A 35 -12.84 23.17 -1.54
N THR A 36 -11.90 24.12 -1.55
CA THR A 36 -11.69 25.03 -2.69
C THR A 36 -11.21 24.25 -3.94
N PHE A 37 -10.30 23.30 -3.77
CA PHE A 37 -9.78 22.46 -4.86
C PHE A 37 -10.88 21.58 -5.49
N PHE A 38 -11.67 20.88 -4.68
CA PHE A 38 -12.78 20.05 -5.17
C PHE A 38 -13.91 20.89 -5.77
N GLY A 39 -14.18 22.06 -5.23
CA GLY A 39 -15.14 23.05 -5.71
C GLY A 39 -16.61 22.67 -5.60
N LYS A 40 -16.92 21.38 -5.56
CA LYS A 40 -18.28 20.83 -5.45
C LYS A 40 -18.26 19.46 -4.76
N GLY A 41 -19.40 19.01 -4.26
CA GLY A 41 -19.60 17.74 -3.59
C GLY A 41 -20.61 16.82 -4.30
N PRO A 42 -21.00 15.74 -3.62
CA PRO A 42 -20.56 15.37 -2.28
C PRO A 42 -19.13 14.86 -2.22
N ILE A 43 -18.45 15.11 -1.09
CA ILE A 43 -17.13 14.57 -0.75
C ILE A 43 -17.30 13.49 0.32
N ILE A 44 -16.64 12.34 0.18
CA ILE A 44 -16.65 11.30 1.22
C ILE A 44 -15.49 11.52 2.21
N VAL A 45 -15.77 11.46 3.51
CA VAL A 45 -14.75 11.58 4.57
C VAL A 45 -14.81 10.35 5.47
N GLY A 46 -13.67 9.69 5.65
CA GLY A 46 -13.52 8.55 6.55
C GLY A 46 -12.23 8.65 7.37
N TYR A 47 -12.06 7.71 8.30
CA TYR A 47 -10.91 7.73 9.19
C TYR A 47 -10.46 6.33 9.61
N ASP A 48 -9.19 6.19 10.01
CA ASP A 48 -8.59 4.98 10.57
C ASP A 48 -8.81 4.84 12.10
N GLY A 49 -8.23 3.81 12.71
CA GLY A 49 -8.39 3.49 14.12
C GLY A 49 -7.67 4.39 15.11
N ARG A 50 -6.91 5.42 14.68
CA ARG A 50 -6.12 6.28 15.58
C ARG A 50 -7.00 7.10 16.51
N ASN A 51 -6.53 7.33 17.76
CA ASN A 51 -7.27 8.04 18.80
C ASN A 51 -7.69 9.46 18.39
N SER A 52 -6.87 10.16 17.60
CA SER A 52 -7.17 11.52 17.12
C SER A 52 -8.07 11.55 15.88
N SER A 53 -8.20 10.44 15.12
CA SER A 53 -8.89 10.42 13.84
C SER A 53 -10.38 10.78 13.90
N PRO A 54 -11.19 10.33 14.91
CA PRO A 54 -12.60 10.71 14.99
C PRO A 54 -12.83 12.22 15.16
N ILE A 55 -11.97 12.89 15.97
CA ILE A 55 -12.08 14.35 16.18
C ILE A 55 -11.66 15.10 14.91
N LEU A 56 -10.56 14.70 14.30
CA LEU A 56 -10.06 15.31 13.06
C LEU A 56 -11.09 15.17 11.93
N SER A 57 -11.74 14.02 11.81
CA SER A 57 -12.82 13.79 10.83
C SER A 57 -13.99 14.77 11.02
N LYS A 58 -14.41 15.03 12.27
CA LYS A 58 -15.46 16.01 12.56
C LYS A 58 -15.06 17.43 12.11
N ILE A 59 -13.82 17.84 12.40
CA ILE A 59 -13.31 19.15 12.01
C ILE A 59 -13.28 19.28 10.48
N VAL A 60 -12.68 18.30 9.78
CA VAL A 60 -12.61 18.30 8.31
C VAL A 60 -13.99 18.39 7.69
N ARG A 61 -14.96 17.59 8.13
CA ARG A 61 -16.34 17.62 7.63
C ARG A 61 -17.01 18.98 7.87
N SER A 62 -16.87 19.52 9.08
CA SER A 62 -17.44 20.83 9.42
C SER A 62 -16.89 21.96 8.56
N VAL A 63 -15.59 21.95 8.31
CA VAL A 63 -14.94 22.96 7.44
C VAL A 63 -15.42 22.84 6.00
N ILE A 64 -15.51 21.61 5.46
CA ILE A 64 -15.99 21.38 4.09
C ILE A 64 -17.47 21.81 3.96
N ASN A 65 -18.32 21.48 4.96
CA ASN A 65 -19.71 21.93 4.97
C ASN A 65 -19.82 23.46 5.03
N SER A 66 -18.93 24.14 5.79
CA SER A 66 -18.93 25.61 5.85
C SER A 66 -18.56 26.27 4.52
N ALA A 67 -17.86 25.53 3.65
CA ALA A 67 -17.57 25.96 2.28
C ALA A 67 -18.72 25.65 1.28
N GLY A 68 -19.89 25.20 1.76
CA GLY A 68 -21.06 24.93 0.93
C GLY A 68 -21.09 23.56 0.26
N ILE A 69 -20.23 22.64 0.68
CA ILE A 69 -20.07 21.33 0.05
C ILE A 69 -20.71 20.23 0.91
N ASP A 70 -21.57 19.42 0.32
CA ASP A 70 -22.15 18.23 0.96
C ASP A 70 -21.06 17.19 1.28
N VAL A 71 -21.13 16.59 2.48
CA VAL A 71 -20.18 15.58 2.95
C VAL A 71 -20.88 14.30 3.36
N GLY A 72 -20.44 13.18 2.78
CA GLY A 72 -20.76 11.85 3.25
C GLY A 72 -19.76 11.42 4.34
N ASN A 73 -20.26 10.98 5.48
CA ASN A 73 -19.44 10.43 6.55
C ASN A 73 -19.37 8.91 6.42
N ALA A 74 -18.21 8.40 6.03
CA ALA A 74 -17.93 6.96 5.97
C ALA A 74 -17.66 6.33 7.36
N GLY A 75 -17.39 7.18 8.37
CA GLY A 75 -16.96 6.68 9.67
C GLY A 75 -15.58 6.03 9.64
N LEU A 76 -15.39 5.03 10.51
CA LEU A 76 -14.19 4.22 10.56
C LEU A 76 -14.22 3.16 9.46
N VAL A 77 -13.36 3.31 8.47
CA VAL A 77 -13.24 2.40 7.31
C VAL A 77 -11.77 2.23 6.89
N PRO A 78 -11.40 1.11 6.27
CA PRO A 78 -10.12 1.01 5.58
C PRO A 78 -10.00 2.03 4.44
N THR A 79 -8.78 2.53 4.20
CA THR A 79 -8.50 3.47 3.10
C THR A 79 -9.06 2.98 1.75
N PRO A 80 -8.85 1.72 1.31
CA PRO A 80 -9.39 1.26 0.03
C PRO A 80 -10.93 1.28 -0.05
N CYS A 81 -11.65 1.12 1.06
CA CYS A 81 -13.11 1.27 1.08
C CYS A 81 -13.56 2.69 0.76
N LEU A 82 -12.90 3.70 1.35
CA LEU A 82 -13.17 5.10 1.05
C LEU A 82 -12.85 5.42 -0.41
N GLN A 83 -11.70 4.95 -0.90
CA GLN A 83 -11.27 5.14 -2.28
C GLN A 83 -12.23 4.48 -3.28
N TYR A 84 -12.75 3.29 -2.94
CA TYR A 84 -13.81 2.63 -3.71
C TYR A 84 -15.09 3.49 -3.73
N ALA A 85 -15.50 4.04 -2.60
CA ALA A 85 -16.68 4.90 -2.52
C ALA A 85 -16.51 6.15 -3.38
N ALA A 86 -15.37 6.82 -3.33
CA ALA A 86 -15.07 7.98 -4.16
C ALA A 86 -15.24 7.67 -5.66
N LYS A 87 -14.79 6.49 -6.12
CA LYS A 87 -14.89 6.07 -7.53
C LYS A 87 -16.27 5.58 -7.95
N ARG A 88 -16.98 4.89 -7.06
CA ARG A 88 -18.13 4.04 -7.45
C ARG A 88 -19.48 4.47 -6.90
N LEU A 89 -19.51 5.31 -5.87
CA LEU A 89 -20.76 5.70 -5.19
C LEU A 89 -21.17 7.15 -5.43
N GLY A 90 -20.63 7.80 -6.48
CA GLY A 90 -21.05 9.12 -6.94
C GLY A 90 -20.46 10.30 -6.17
N TYR A 91 -19.40 10.10 -5.42
CA TYR A 91 -18.68 11.19 -4.77
C TYR A 91 -17.71 11.91 -5.72
N ASN A 92 -17.55 13.22 -5.53
CA ASN A 92 -16.64 14.03 -6.35
C ASN A 92 -15.16 13.94 -5.87
N GLY A 93 -14.91 13.21 -4.81
CA GLY A 93 -13.62 12.94 -4.22
C GLY A 93 -13.75 12.41 -2.80
N GLY A 94 -12.64 12.15 -2.16
CA GLY A 94 -12.60 11.63 -0.80
C GLY A 94 -11.47 12.22 0.04
N ILE A 95 -11.62 12.14 1.35
CA ILE A 95 -10.59 12.53 2.31
C ILE A 95 -10.50 11.46 3.39
N MET A 96 -9.34 10.81 3.46
CA MET A 96 -9.04 9.84 4.52
C MET A 96 -8.19 10.47 5.61
N ILE A 97 -8.64 10.35 6.86
CA ILE A 97 -7.91 10.78 8.04
C ILE A 97 -7.10 9.59 8.53
N THR A 98 -5.80 9.61 8.24
CA THR A 98 -4.88 8.49 8.54
C THR A 98 -3.43 8.90 8.42
N ALA A 99 -2.57 8.25 9.16
CA ALA A 99 -1.13 8.23 8.92
C ALA A 99 -0.63 6.83 8.50
N SER A 100 -1.55 5.92 8.05
CA SER A 100 -1.24 4.56 7.60
C SER A 100 -0.39 3.80 8.63
N HIS A 101 0.85 3.47 8.29
CA HIS A 101 1.79 2.68 9.07
C HIS A 101 2.66 3.49 10.06
N ASN A 102 2.51 4.84 10.11
CA ASN A 102 3.27 5.64 11.07
C ASN A 102 2.89 5.30 12.52
N PRO A 103 3.76 5.59 13.52
CA PRO A 103 3.47 5.42 14.95
C PRO A 103 2.16 6.09 15.40
N PRO A 104 1.61 5.71 16.58
CA PRO A 104 0.27 6.15 17.02
C PRO A 104 0.13 7.67 17.21
N GLU A 105 1.20 8.38 17.56
CA GLU A 105 1.21 9.83 17.73
C GLU A 105 1.08 10.63 16.41
N TYR A 106 1.27 9.97 15.25
CA TYR A 106 1.07 10.59 13.96
C TYR A 106 -0.40 10.57 13.53
N ASN A 107 -0.80 11.58 12.76
CA ASN A 107 -2.01 11.54 11.96
C ASN A 107 -1.80 12.30 10.63
N GLY A 108 -2.82 12.30 9.77
CA GLY A 108 -2.70 12.95 8.47
C GLY A 108 -4.00 13.06 7.71
N ILE A 109 -3.94 13.76 6.58
CA ILE A 109 -5.00 13.93 5.60
C ILE A 109 -4.51 13.40 4.26
N LYS A 110 -5.25 12.45 3.69
CA LYS A 110 -4.97 11.80 2.42
C LYS A 110 -6.14 12.06 1.46
N PRO A 111 -6.05 13.06 0.56
CA PRO A 111 -7.10 13.36 -0.39
C PRO A 111 -7.10 12.37 -1.55
N THR A 112 -8.30 12.00 -1.99
CA THR A 112 -8.60 11.08 -3.09
C THR A 112 -9.43 11.81 -4.15
N ALA A 113 -9.05 11.67 -5.42
CA ALA A 113 -9.83 12.20 -6.52
C ALA A 113 -11.07 11.34 -6.82
N ASN A 114 -11.97 11.81 -7.69
CA ASN A 114 -13.18 11.09 -8.06
C ASN A 114 -12.94 9.80 -8.87
N ASP A 115 -11.71 9.57 -9.33
CA ASP A 115 -11.28 8.31 -9.94
C ASP A 115 -10.89 7.24 -8.88
N GLY A 116 -10.97 7.58 -7.59
CA GLY A 116 -10.67 6.71 -6.46
C GLY A 116 -9.18 6.60 -6.13
N VAL A 117 -8.32 7.29 -6.85
CA VAL A 117 -6.88 7.33 -6.59
C VAL A 117 -6.53 8.62 -5.84
N GLU A 118 -5.48 8.60 -5.05
CA GLU A 118 -4.96 9.82 -4.42
C GLU A 118 -4.72 10.92 -5.47
N ILE A 119 -4.94 12.17 -5.12
CA ILE A 119 -4.73 13.30 -6.03
C ILE A 119 -3.31 13.29 -6.60
N SER A 120 -3.16 13.75 -7.84
CA SER A 120 -1.87 13.77 -8.53
C SER A 120 -0.87 14.75 -7.90
N ARG A 121 0.43 14.59 -8.21
CA ARG A 121 1.46 15.55 -7.78
C ARG A 121 1.18 16.97 -8.28
N GLU A 122 0.59 17.11 -9.47
CA GLU A 122 0.16 18.40 -10.00
C GLU A 122 -0.99 18.99 -9.16
N ASP A 123 -1.95 18.17 -8.75
CA ASP A 123 -3.07 18.61 -7.92
C ASP A 123 -2.64 18.93 -6.48
N GLU A 124 -1.67 18.19 -5.92
CA GLU A 124 -1.04 18.54 -4.64
C GLU A 124 -0.48 19.98 -4.67
N LEU A 125 0.21 20.37 -5.75
CA LEU A 125 0.73 21.73 -5.92
C LEU A 125 -0.38 22.78 -6.01
N LYS A 126 -1.52 22.47 -6.63
CA LYS A 126 -2.70 23.36 -6.65
C LYS A 126 -3.25 23.56 -5.24
N VAL A 127 -3.37 22.47 -4.46
CA VAL A 127 -3.83 22.55 -3.06
C VAL A 127 -2.84 23.35 -2.20
N GLU A 128 -1.53 23.15 -2.39
CA GLU A 128 -0.48 23.92 -1.69
C GLU A 128 -0.55 25.42 -2.03
N ASP A 129 -0.78 25.79 -3.31
CA ASP A 129 -0.94 27.20 -3.70
C ASP A 129 -2.16 27.85 -3.02
N ILE A 130 -3.28 27.15 -2.94
CA ILE A 130 -4.47 27.60 -2.22
C ILE A 130 -4.15 27.75 -0.73
N TYR A 131 -3.51 26.77 -0.13
CA TYR A 131 -3.14 26.76 1.30
C TYR A 131 -2.27 27.94 1.68
N TYR A 132 -1.18 28.17 0.95
CA TYR A 132 -0.25 29.25 1.26
C TYR A 132 -0.78 30.65 0.89
N SER A 133 -1.63 30.76 -0.12
CA SER A 133 -2.25 32.03 -0.49
C SER A 133 -3.50 32.36 0.33
N LYS A 134 -4.04 31.40 1.09
CA LYS A 134 -5.29 31.52 1.86
C LYS A 134 -6.50 31.95 1.00
N ARG A 135 -6.47 31.63 -0.29
CA ARG A 135 -7.56 31.94 -1.24
C ARG A 135 -8.66 30.90 -1.16
N PHE A 136 -9.30 30.80 0.00
CA PHE A 136 -10.37 29.84 0.26
C PHE A 136 -11.68 30.29 -0.39
N SER A 137 -12.37 29.33 -1.02
CA SER A 137 -13.75 29.55 -1.48
C SER A 137 -14.67 29.80 -0.28
N LYS A 138 -15.57 30.77 -0.43
CA LYS A 138 -16.60 31.10 0.54
C LYS A 138 -17.98 30.73 -0.01
N SER A 139 -18.87 30.35 0.85
CA SER A 139 -20.27 30.06 0.50
C SER A 139 -21.20 30.77 1.48
N ASP A 140 -22.32 31.24 0.97
CA ASP A 140 -23.42 31.83 1.78
C ASP A 140 -24.37 30.75 2.32
N SER A 141 -24.19 29.50 1.92
CA SER A 141 -24.97 28.35 2.38
C SER A 141 -24.05 27.23 2.88
N PHE A 142 -24.54 26.45 3.83
CA PHE A 142 -23.84 25.28 4.35
C PHE A 142 -24.18 24.04 3.52
N GLY A 143 -23.18 23.18 3.30
CA GLY A 143 -23.38 21.82 2.80
C GLY A 143 -24.01 20.92 3.88
N ARG A 144 -24.57 19.79 3.47
CA ARG A 144 -25.17 18.79 4.36
C ARG A 144 -24.10 17.82 4.82
N ASP A 145 -24.16 17.39 6.10
CA ASP A 145 -23.40 16.26 6.64
C ASP A 145 -24.35 15.06 6.80
N PHE A 146 -24.05 13.95 6.14
CA PHE A 146 -24.87 12.74 6.19
C PHE A 146 -23.99 11.49 6.32
N THR A 147 -24.47 10.48 7.04
CA THR A 147 -23.77 9.20 7.18
C THR A 147 -24.12 8.29 6.00
N ASP A 148 -23.09 7.66 5.41
CA ASP A 148 -23.27 6.64 4.37
C ASP A 148 -22.88 5.25 4.92
N GLU A 149 -23.87 4.49 5.33
CA GLU A 149 -23.68 3.13 5.88
C GLU A 149 -23.52 2.06 4.81
N THR A 150 -23.66 2.42 3.53
CA THR A 150 -23.63 1.45 2.41
C THR A 150 -22.23 1.06 1.97
N ILE A 151 -21.22 1.86 2.32
CA ILE A 151 -19.87 1.80 1.77
C ILE A 151 -19.22 0.42 1.97
N ILE A 152 -19.18 -0.06 3.23
CA ILE A 152 -18.53 -1.34 3.56
C ILE A 152 -19.25 -2.50 2.87
N GLY A 153 -20.59 -2.51 2.90
CA GLY A 153 -21.39 -3.54 2.25
C GLY A 153 -21.16 -3.57 0.73
N SER A 154 -21.26 -2.43 0.08
CA SER A 154 -21.03 -2.29 -1.36
C SER A 154 -19.62 -2.69 -1.77
N TYR A 155 -18.61 -2.32 -0.96
CA TYR A 155 -17.23 -2.71 -1.18
C TYR A 155 -17.05 -4.23 -1.09
N ILE A 156 -17.55 -4.88 -0.02
CA ILE A 156 -17.44 -6.33 0.18
C ILE A 156 -18.12 -7.08 -0.97
N GLU A 157 -19.33 -6.69 -1.36
CA GLU A 157 -20.05 -7.32 -2.48
C GLU A 157 -19.26 -7.17 -3.79
N LYS A 158 -18.62 -6.02 -4.00
CA LYS A 158 -17.77 -5.84 -5.19
C LYS A 158 -16.55 -6.75 -5.16
N VAL A 159 -15.85 -6.90 -4.02
CA VAL A 159 -14.72 -7.83 -3.88
C VAL A 159 -15.17 -9.25 -4.18
N LEU A 160 -16.28 -9.71 -3.58
CA LEU A 160 -16.84 -11.04 -3.82
C LEU A 160 -17.15 -11.30 -5.30
N SER A 161 -17.63 -10.28 -6.02
CA SER A 161 -17.91 -10.39 -7.47
C SER A 161 -16.67 -10.57 -8.36
N LEU A 162 -15.46 -10.37 -7.81
CA LEU A 162 -14.19 -10.41 -8.56
C LEU A 162 -13.41 -11.71 -8.37
N VAL A 163 -13.85 -12.57 -7.44
CA VAL A 163 -13.21 -13.86 -7.13
C VAL A 163 -14.21 -15.01 -7.25
N ASN A 164 -13.70 -16.22 -7.41
CA ASN A 164 -14.54 -17.42 -7.46
C ASN A 164 -14.89 -17.88 -6.02
N VAL A 165 -15.99 -17.33 -5.52
CA VAL A 165 -16.47 -17.57 -4.14
C VAL A 165 -16.74 -19.06 -3.88
N GLU A 166 -17.29 -19.80 -4.85
CA GLU A 166 -17.63 -21.21 -4.69
C GLU A 166 -16.38 -22.08 -4.56
N LYS A 167 -15.38 -21.88 -5.40
CA LYS A 167 -14.09 -22.60 -5.31
C LYS A 167 -13.39 -22.30 -3.97
N ILE A 168 -13.41 -21.04 -3.50
CA ILE A 168 -12.85 -20.69 -2.19
C ILE A 168 -13.60 -21.41 -1.07
N ARG A 169 -14.94 -21.41 -1.08
CA ARG A 169 -15.77 -22.08 -0.05
C ARG A 169 -15.53 -23.58 0.02
N GLN A 170 -15.35 -24.24 -1.13
CA GLN A 170 -15.06 -25.67 -1.20
C GLN A 170 -13.79 -26.06 -0.45
N ARG A 171 -12.77 -25.17 -0.38
CA ARG A 171 -11.52 -25.40 0.31
C ARG A 171 -11.64 -25.27 1.84
N ASN A 172 -12.69 -24.61 2.34
CA ASN A 172 -12.94 -24.42 3.79
C ASN A 172 -11.70 -23.94 4.55
N PHE A 173 -11.00 -22.94 4.00
CA PHE A 173 -9.73 -22.41 4.52
C PHE A 173 -9.82 -22.02 5.99
N ARG A 174 -8.75 -22.32 6.75
CA ARG A 174 -8.48 -21.79 8.07
C ARG A 174 -7.44 -20.68 7.94
N VAL A 175 -7.80 -19.45 8.28
CA VAL A 175 -6.96 -18.27 8.11
C VAL A 175 -6.67 -17.63 9.47
N ALA A 176 -5.39 -17.45 9.79
CA ALA A 176 -4.95 -16.63 10.92
C ALA A 176 -4.83 -15.17 10.46
N MET A 177 -5.55 -14.24 11.12
CA MET A 177 -5.52 -12.82 10.78
C MET A 177 -4.93 -12.00 11.90
N ASP A 178 -3.91 -11.20 11.61
CA ASP A 178 -3.43 -10.12 12.47
C ASP A 178 -3.92 -8.78 11.93
N ILE A 179 -4.97 -8.26 12.53
CA ILE A 179 -5.59 -6.98 12.14
C ILE A 179 -4.73 -5.77 12.55
N GLY A 180 -3.77 -5.97 13.48
CA GLY A 180 -2.90 -4.89 13.96
C GLY A 180 -3.65 -3.76 14.64
N ASN A 181 -4.77 -4.03 15.31
CA ASN A 181 -5.65 -3.04 15.92
C ASN A 181 -6.20 -1.96 14.96
N GLY A 182 -6.11 -2.21 13.65
CA GLY A 182 -6.36 -1.24 12.58
C GLY A 182 -7.75 -1.33 11.92
N ALA A 183 -7.93 -0.56 10.88
CA ALA A 183 -9.21 -0.34 10.21
C ALA A 183 -9.77 -1.60 9.51
N GLN A 184 -8.93 -2.59 9.16
CA GLN A 184 -9.39 -3.84 8.54
C GLN A 184 -10.28 -4.69 9.47
N SER A 185 -10.37 -4.39 10.77
CA SER A 185 -11.36 -5.00 11.67
C SER A 185 -12.81 -4.79 11.19
N ARG A 186 -13.06 -3.75 10.37
CA ARG A 186 -14.37 -3.43 9.83
C ARG A 186 -14.72 -4.19 8.55
N VAL A 187 -13.75 -4.82 7.89
CA VAL A 187 -13.93 -5.42 6.57
C VAL A 187 -13.44 -6.86 6.50
N ALA A 188 -12.16 -7.12 6.81
CA ALA A 188 -11.54 -8.41 6.55
C ALA A 188 -12.26 -9.61 7.23
N PRO A 189 -12.68 -9.56 8.51
CA PRO A 189 -13.41 -10.67 9.13
C PRO A 189 -14.73 -10.98 8.43
N PHE A 190 -15.47 -9.94 8.03
CA PHE A 190 -16.76 -10.10 7.35
C PHE A 190 -16.60 -10.64 5.93
N LEU A 191 -15.62 -10.17 5.20
CA LEU A 191 -15.28 -10.65 3.87
C LEU A 191 -14.90 -12.14 3.90
N LEU A 192 -13.98 -12.53 4.80
CA LEU A 192 -13.50 -13.91 4.89
C LEU A 192 -14.61 -14.86 5.36
N ASN A 193 -15.49 -14.43 6.26
CA ASN A 193 -16.68 -15.21 6.64
C ASN A 193 -17.61 -15.43 5.43
N LYS A 194 -17.85 -14.39 4.60
CA LYS A 194 -18.64 -14.54 3.37
C LYS A 194 -17.96 -15.47 2.34
N LEU A 195 -16.63 -15.53 2.33
CA LEU A 195 -15.85 -16.49 1.55
C LEU A 195 -15.80 -17.90 2.14
N GLY A 196 -16.45 -18.14 3.28
CA GLY A 196 -16.52 -19.46 3.92
C GLY A 196 -15.29 -19.86 4.72
N CYS A 197 -14.41 -18.92 5.06
CA CYS A 197 -13.20 -19.21 5.82
C CYS A 197 -13.47 -19.34 7.33
N LYS A 198 -12.73 -20.24 7.98
CA LYS A 198 -12.60 -20.29 9.44
C LYS A 198 -11.49 -19.35 9.85
N ILE A 199 -11.81 -18.33 10.62
CA ILE A 199 -10.86 -17.28 10.98
C ILE A 199 -10.42 -17.35 12.45
N ILE A 200 -9.16 -17.09 12.70
CA ILE A 200 -8.57 -16.88 14.02
C ILE A 200 -7.93 -15.52 14.00
N THR A 201 -8.28 -14.64 14.95
CA THR A 201 -7.93 -13.23 14.87
C THR A 201 -6.98 -12.84 16.00
N LEU A 202 -5.86 -12.18 15.65
CA LEU A 202 -4.98 -11.42 16.54
C LEU A 202 -5.27 -9.94 16.40
N ASN A 203 -5.14 -9.19 17.49
CA ASN A 203 -5.23 -7.72 17.50
C ASN A 203 -6.47 -7.21 16.75
N GLY A 204 -7.62 -7.90 16.91
CA GLY A 204 -8.83 -7.67 16.13
C GLY A 204 -9.67 -6.48 16.58
N ASN A 205 -9.48 -5.98 17.79
CA ASN A 205 -10.14 -4.78 18.31
C ASN A 205 -9.44 -3.51 17.81
N ILE A 206 -10.23 -2.46 17.56
CA ILE A 206 -9.68 -1.13 17.27
C ILE A 206 -8.97 -0.59 18.51
N ASP A 207 -7.73 -0.17 18.34
CA ASP A 207 -6.97 0.51 19.39
C ASP A 207 -5.94 1.44 18.71
N GLY A 208 -6.12 2.75 18.88
CA GLY A 208 -5.29 3.76 18.22
C GLY A 208 -3.84 3.83 18.69
N ASP A 209 -3.49 3.12 19.77
CA ASP A 209 -2.12 3.00 20.27
C ASP A 209 -1.38 1.81 19.63
N PHE A 210 -2.08 0.94 18.88
CA PHE A 210 -1.53 -0.23 18.18
C PHE A 210 -0.66 -1.14 19.07
N PRO A 211 -1.15 -1.54 20.27
CA PRO A 211 -0.32 -2.20 21.30
C PRO A 211 0.15 -3.60 20.90
N GLY A 212 -0.52 -4.24 19.94
CA GLY A 212 -0.21 -5.62 19.56
C GLY A 212 1.15 -5.78 18.88
N ARG A 213 1.48 -4.93 17.91
CA ARG A 213 2.75 -4.97 17.15
C ARG A 213 3.12 -3.66 16.46
N GLY A 214 2.42 -2.59 16.74
CA GLY A 214 2.48 -1.37 15.96
C GLY A 214 1.62 -1.43 14.69
N SER A 215 1.56 -0.31 13.98
CA SER A 215 0.70 -0.13 12.80
C SER A 215 1.29 -0.70 11.49
N GLU A 216 2.60 -0.93 11.41
CA GLU A 216 3.27 -1.47 10.22
C GLU A 216 3.54 -2.98 10.39
N PRO A 217 3.04 -3.87 9.51
CA PRO A 217 3.44 -5.27 9.51
C PRO A 217 4.83 -5.41 8.86
N THR A 218 5.74 -6.08 9.56
CA THR A 218 7.06 -6.48 9.03
C THR A 218 7.37 -7.92 9.42
N PRO A 219 8.22 -8.65 8.69
CA PRO A 219 8.58 -10.01 9.08
C PRO A 219 9.08 -10.11 10.51
N GLU A 220 9.76 -9.08 11.02
CA GLU A 220 10.36 -9.06 12.36
C GLU A 220 9.31 -8.97 13.48
N ASN A 221 8.18 -8.26 13.26
CA ASN A 221 7.16 -8.05 14.27
C ASN A 221 5.95 -8.99 14.18
N LEU A 222 5.93 -9.90 13.19
CA LEU A 222 4.84 -10.86 12.97
C LEU A 222 5.07 -12.25 13.59
N LYS A 223 5.94 -12.35 14.60
CA LYS A 223 6.24 -13.63 15.28
C LYS A 223 4.99 -14.28 15.90
N MET A 224 4.08 -13.49 16.46
CA MET A 224 2.82 -14.01 17.03
C MET A 224 1.93 -14.62 15.93
N LEU A 225 1.82 -13.97 14.78
CA LEU A 225 1.09 -14.52 13.64
C LEU A 225 1.72 -15.82 13.16
N SER A 226 3.06 -15.86 12.99
CA SER A 226 3.81 -17.06 12.60
C SER A 226 3.53 -18.24 13.54
N ASN A 227 3.57 -18.02 14.85
CA ASN A 227 3.27 -19.05 15.84
C ASN A 227 1.80 -19.49 15.78
N MET A 228 0.87 -18.52 15.67
CA MET A 228 -0.57 -18.83 15.56
C MET A 228 -0.88 -19.68 14.33
N VAL A 229 -0.27 -19.40 13.17
CA VAL A 229 -0.44 -20.22 11.96
C VAL A 229 -0.06 -21.67 12.23
N LYS A 230 1.12 -21.90 12.82
CA LYS A 230 1.60 -23.26 13.14
C LYS A 230 0.75 -23.96 14.17
N ASP A 231 0.45 -23.29 15.29
CA ASP A 231 -0.25 -23.90 16.42
C ASP A 231 -1.71 -24.24 16.08
N SER A 232 -2.37 -23.38 15.28
CA SER A 232 -3.74 -23.60 14.84
C SER A 232 -3.85 -24.44 13.56
N LYS A 233 -2.73 -24.79 12.92
CA LYS A 233 -2.68 -25.44 11.61
C LYS A 233 -3.50 -24.66 10.58
N ALA A 234 -3.34 -23.34 10.55
CA ALA A 234 -3.97 -22.50 9.56
C ALA A 234 -3.32 -22.71 8.19
N ASP A 235 -4.11 -22.61 7.12
CA ASP A 235 -3.61 -22.75 5.75
C ASP A 235 -2.65 -21.62 5.37
N PHE A 236 -2.85 -20.44 5.97
CA PHE A 236 -1.95 -19.31 5.91
C PHE A 236 -2.32 -18.25 6.96
N GLY A 237 -1.43 -17.28 7.14
CA GLY A 237 -1.68 -16.07 7.93
C GLY A 237 -1.66 -14.81 7.07
N VAL A 238 -2.40 -13.78 7.50
CA VAL A 238 -2.37 -12.44 6.89
C VAL A 238 -2.31 -11.37 7.96
N ALA A 239 -1.49 -10.34 7.75
CA ALA A 239 -1.38 -9.16 8.59
C ALA A 239 -1.63 -7.89 7.79
N TYR A 240 -2.36 -6.92 8.35
CA TYR A 240 -2.69 -5.65 7.72
C TYR A 240 -2.01 -4.47 8.40
N ASP A 241 -1.76 -3.38 7.69
CA ASP A 241 -1.33 -2.12 8.31
C ASP A 241 -2.50 -1.31 8.90
N GLY A 242 -2.18 -0.19 9.55
CA GLY A 242 -3.15 0.56 10.36
C GLY A 242 -4.38 1.05 9.62
N ASP A 243 -4.27 1.45 8.34
CA ASP A 243 -5.38 1.88 7.49
C ASP A 243 -5.81 0.81 6.47
N GLY A 244 -5.17 -0.37 6.49
CA GLY A 244 -5.61 -1.57 5.81
C GLY A 244 -5.39 -1.59 4.30
N ASP A 245 -4.52 -0.73 3.78
CA ASP A 245 -4.18 -0.72 2.37
C ASP A 245 -3.06 -1.72 2.01
N ARG A 246 -2.31 -2.25 3.00
CA ARG A 246 -1.25 -3.26 2.84
C ARG A 246 -1.61 -4.56 3.51
N SER A 247 -1.05 -5.65 2.98
CA SER A 247 -1.10 -6.98 3.58
C SER A 247 0.20 -7.74 3.40
N LEU A 248 0.68 -8.39 4.47
CA LEU A 248 1.76 -9.37 4.42
C LEU A 248 1.21 -10.76 4.75
N PHE A 249 1.78 -11.78 4.15
CA PHE A 249 1.31 -13.15 4.29
C PHE A 249 2.35 -14.04 4.95
N CYS A 250 1.85 -14.96 5.77
CA CYS A 250 2.61 -16.01 6.43
C CYS A 250 2.15 -17.35 5.88
N ASP A 251 3.06 -18.19 5.40
CA ASP A 251 2.70 -19.52 4.90
C ASP A 251 2.36 -20.48 6.05
N GLU A 252 1.86 -21.67 5.71
CA GLU A 252 1.46 -22.73 6.66
C GLU A 252 2.62 -23.21 7.54
N GLY A 253 3.87 -23.03 7.10
CA GLY A 253 5.09 -23.32 7.88
C GLY A 253 5.47 -22.20 8.86
N GLY A 254 4.76 -21.08 8.84
CA GLY A 254 5.03 -19.93 9.70
C GLY A 254 6.08 -18.96 9.14
N THR A 255 6.45 -19.07 7.87
CA THR A 255 7.37 -18.11 7.22
C THR A 255 6.59 -16.90 6.72
N VAL A 256 6.98 -15.71 7.16
CA VAL A 256 6.43 -14.45 6.67
C VAL A 256 7.19 -14.02 5.41
N HIS A 257 6.46 -13.81 4.33
CA HIS A 257 7.00 -13.39 3.03
C HIS A 257 6.88 -11.89 2.83
N TRP A 258 7.86 -11.29 2.17
CA TRP A 258 7.74 -9.90 1.68
C TRP A 258 6.60 -9.79 0.66
N GLY A 259 5.97 -8.61 0.63
CA GLY A 259 4.78 -8.39 -0.17
C GLY A 259 4.98 -8.56 -1.67
N ASP A 260 6.16 -8.22 -2.19
CA ASP A 260 6.48 -8.38 -3.59
C ASP A 260 6.64 -9.87 -4.02
N MET A 261 7.05 -10.76 -3.10
CA MET A 261 7.11 -12.21 -3.41
C MET A 261 5.70 -12.81 -3.51
N VAL A 262 4.82 -12.53 -2.55
CA VAL A 262 3.40 -12.94 -2.64
C VAL A 262 2.73 -12.24 -3.81
N GLY A 263 3.05 -10.96 -4.04
CA GLY A 263 2.60 -10.20 -5.21
C GLY A 263 2.99 -10.86 -6.53
N ALA A 264 4.23 -11.36 -6.66
CA ALA A 264 4.67 -12.09 -7.84
C ALA A 264 3.90 -13.41 -8.06
N ALA A 265 3.54 -14.12 -6.97
CA ALA A 265 2.69 -15.31 -7.05
C ALA A 265 1.28 -14.96 -7.55
N ILE A 266 0.66 -13.90 -6.99
CA ILE A 266 -0.65 -13.42 -7.45
C ILE A 266 -0.58 -12.97 -8.91
N VAL A 267 0.47 -12.24 -9.30
CA VAL A 267 0.68 -11.81 -10.70
C VAL A 267 0.76 -13.02 -11.62
N ARG A 268 1.59 -14.03 -11.29
CA ARG A 268 1.68 -15.26 -12.09
C ARG A 268 0.31 -15.94 -12.25
N TYR A 269 -0.45 -16.04 -11.17
CA TYR A 269 -1.80 -16.55 -11.18
C TYR A 269 -2.71 -15.73 -12.12
N LEU A 270 -2.76 -14.41 -11.97
CA LEU A 270 -3.62 -13.54 -12.77
C LEU A 270 -3.23 -13.55 -14.25
N LEU A 271 -1.96 -13.54 -14.58
CA LEU A 271 -1.48 -13.58 -15.96
C LEU A 271 -1.75 -14.92 -16.65
N LYS A 272 -1.71 -16.04 -15.91
CA LYS A 272 -2.05 -17.36 -16.45
C LYS A 272 -3.56 -17.58 -16.63
N THR A 273 -4.40 -16.92 -15.83
CA THR A 273 -5.84 -17.22 -15.78
C THR A 273 -6.72 -16.09 -16.31
N LYS A 274 -6.66 -14.90 -15.70
CA LYS A 274 -7.63 -13.82 -15.93
C LYS A 274 -7.15 -12.70 -16.85
N HIS A 275 -5.83 -12.47 -16.90
CA HIS A 275 -5.24 -11.28 -17.53
C HIS A 275 -4.01 -11.59 -18.39
N LYS A 276 -4.11 -12.61 -19.24
CA LYS A 276 -3.02 -13.02 -20.14
C LYS A 276 -2.52 -11.85 -20.97
N GLY A 277 -1.20 -11.63 -21.01
CA GLY A 277 -0.55 -10.55 -21.76
C GLY A 277 -0.72 -9.14 -21.16
N ALA A 278 -1.28 -9.02 -19.93
CA ALA A 278 -1.46 -7.70 -19.30
C ALA A 278 -0.12 -7.08 -18.87
N GLU A 279 -0.07 -5.74 -18.88
CA GLU A 279 1.03 -5.00 -18.27
C GLU A 279 0.91 -5.03 -16.73
N VAL A 280 2.06 -5.16 -16.06
CA VAL A 280 2.16 -5.11 -14.59
C VAL A 280 2.94 -3.86 -14.22
N VAL A 281 2.36 -3.00 -13.37
CA VAL A 281 2.98 -1.74 -12.94
C VAL A 281 3.55 -1.88 -11.53
N CYS A 282 4.82 -1.53 -11.33
CA CYS A 282 5.45 -1.59 -10.03
C CYS A 282 6.60 -0.58 -9.89
N PRO A 283 7.01 -0.23 -8.67
CA PRO A 283 8.19 0.60 -8.46
C PRO A 283 9.47 -0.13 -8.86
N ILE A 284 10.50 0.65 -9.19
CA ILE A 284 11.80 0.13 -9.63
C ILE A 284 12.54 -0.73 -8.56
N ASN A 285 12.14 -0.62 -7.28
CA ASN A 285 12.69 -1.42 -6.16
C ASN A 285 11.97 -2.76 -5.94
N THR A 286 10.97 -3.09 -6.77
CA THR A 286 10.24 -4.37 -6.68
C THR A 286 11.14 -5.52 -7.16
N THR A 287 10.87 -6.73 -6.66
CA THR A 287 11.67 -7.94 -6.95
C THR A 287 11.79 -8.22 -8.45
N MET A 288 12.99 -8.65 -8.86
CA MET A 288 13.23 -9.11 -10.23
C MET A 288 12.47 -10.41 -10.57
N ALA A 289 12.02 -11.20 -9.56
CA ALA A 289 11.15 -12.36 -9.77
C ALA A 289 9.91 -11.99 -10.60
N LEU A 290 9.38 -10.78 -10.43
CA LEU A 290 8.23 -10.29 -11.19
C LEU A 290 8.50 -10.18 -12.69
N SER A 291 9.71 -9.71 -13.07
CA SER A 291 10.11 -9.63 -14.47
C SER A 291 10.27 -11.02 -15.11
N LEU A 292 10.73 -12.01 -14.33
CA LEU A 292 10.85 -13.40 -14.78
C LEU A 292 9.45 -14.03 -14.96
N VAL A 293 8.54 -13.84 -13.99
CA VAL A 293 7.14 -14.27 -14.08
C VAL A 293 6.42 -13.64 -15.28
N ALA A 294 6.64 -12.36 -15.54
CA ALA A 294 6.04 -11.69 -16.70
C ALA A 294 6.52 -12.28 -18.03
N LYS A 295 7.81 -12.65 -18.13
CA LYS A 295 8.36 -13.34 -19.32
C LYS A 295 7.70 -14.69 -19.57
N GLU A 296 7.34 -15.46 -18.53
CA GLU A 296 6.66 -16.75 -18.67
C GLU A 296 5.30 -16.64 -19.39
N THR A 297 4.68 -15.46 -19.39
CA THR A 297 3.32 -15.21 -19.86
C THR A 297 3.25 -14.18 -20.99
N ASP A 298 4.39 -13.85 -21.61
CA ASP A 298 4.50 -12.83 -22.67
C ASP A 298 3.90 -11.47 -22.22
N SER A 299 4.11 -11.14 -20.94
CA SER A 299 3.63 -9.90 -20.30
C SER A 299 4.80 -8.94 -20.07
N LYS A 300 4.48 -7.68 -19.76
CA LYS A 300 5.49 -6.63 -19.53
C LYS A 300 5.39 -6.06 -18.13
N VAL A 301 6.55 -5.82 -17.52
CA VAL A 301 6.66 -5.04 -16.28
C VAL A 301 7.00 -3.60 -16.62
N ILE A 302 6.25 -2.68 -16.06
CA ILE A 302 6.42 -1.23 -16.20
C ILE A 302 6.88 -0.67 -14.87
N HIS A 303 8.07 -0.09 -14.85
CA HIS A 303 8.64 0.49 -13.64
C HIS A 303 8.26 1.96 -13.47
N THR A 304 7.91 2.33 -12.24
CA THR A 304 7.68 3.71 -11.79
C THR A 304 8.71 4.12 -10.74
N LYS A 305 8.69 5.39 -10.33
CA LYS A 305 9.28 5.80 -9.06
C LYS A 305 8.59 5.09 -7.90
N VAL A 306 9.25 5.05 -6.75
CA VAL A 306 8.68 4.48 -5.52
C VAL A 306 7.58 5.39 -4.98
N GLY A 307 6.42 4.81 -4.72
CA GLY A 307 5.25 5.47 -4.16
C GLY A 307 3.95 4.99 -4.78
N SER A 308 2.95 4.74 -3.95
CA SER A 308 1.65 4.21 -4.40
C SER A 308 0.97 5.10 -5.44
N VAL A 309 1.06 6.42 -5.27
CA VAL A 309 0.49 7.40 -6.22
C VAL A 309 1.11 7.25 -7.61
N GLU A 310 2.42 7.04 -7.68
CA GLU A 310 3.13 6.85 -8.96
C GLU A 310 2.64 5.57 -9.66
N VAL A 311 2.51 4.47 -8.92
CA VAL A 311 1.99 3.19 -9.46
C VAL A 311 0.54 3.34 -9.90
N SER A 312 -0.33 3.85 -9.02
CA SER A 312 -1.76 4.01 -9.28
C SER A 312 -2.04 4.90 -10.50
N ARG A 313 -1.36 6.06 -10.59
CA ARG A 313 -1.52 6.98 -11.73
C ARG A 313 -1.00 6.38 -13.04
N GLU A 314 0.09 5.62 -12.99
CA GLU A 314 0.59 4.90 -14.17
C GLU A 314 -0.34 3.76 -14.59
N MET A 315 -0.95 3.02 -13.63
CA MET A 315 -1.99 2.03 -13.91
C MET A 315 -3.18 2.65 -14.64
N LEU A 316 -3.70 3.78 -14.15
CA LEU A 316 -4.79 4.51 -14.82
C LEU A 316 -4.41 4.94 -16.23
N ARG A 317 -3.21 5.52 -16.41
CA ARG A 317 -2.71 5.98 -17.70
C ARG A 317 -2.61 4.85 -18.73
N ARG A 318 -2.18 3.67 -18.28
CA ARG A 318 -2.01 2.46 -19.12
C ARG A 318 -3.25 1.60 -19.20
N LYS A 319 -4.27 1.86 -18.37
CA LYS A 319 -5.42 0.97 -18.18
C LYS A 319 -5.00 -0.44 -17.71
N SER A 320 -3.94 -0.49 -16.91
CA SER A 320 -3.46 -1.76 -16.33
C SER A 320 -4.35 -2.18 -15.17
N PHE A 321 -4.56 -3.50 -15.05
CA PHE A 321 -5.34 -4.09 -13.96
C PHE A 321 -4.47 -4.60 -12.81
N ILE A 322 -3.14 -4.58 -12.96
CA ILE A 322 -2.22 -5.19 -11.99
C ILE A 322 -1.15 -4.18 -11.61
N GLY A 323 -1.07 -3.89 -10.34
CA GLY A 323 0.02 -3.10 -9.76
C GLY A 323 0.41 -3.61 -8.38
N LEU A 324 1.62 -3.33 -7.95
CA LEU A 324 2.09 -3.73 -6.61
C LEU A 324 3.28 -2.90 -6.15
N GLU A 325 3.47 -2.88 -4.83
CA GLU A 325 4.67 -2.38 -4.17
C GLU A 325 5.31 -3.49 -3.31
N GLU A 326 6.59 -3.38 -3.01
CA GLU A 326 7.35 -4.38 -2.24
C GLU A 326 6.87 -4.56 -0.79
N ASN A 327 6.15 -3.57 -0.26
CA ASN A 327 5.69 -3.50 1.12
C ASN A 327 4.32 -4.17 1.38
N GLY A 328 3.80 -4.94 0.43
CA GLY A 328 2.50 -5.61 0.54
C GLY A 328 1.31 -4.80 0.01
N GLY A 329 1.57 -3.69 -0.65
CA GLY A 329 0.55 -2.89 -1.34
C GLY A 329 0.23 -3.46 -2.71
N PHE A 330 -0.64 -4.46 -2.83
CA PHE A 330 -1.12 -4.98 -4.11
C PHE A 330 -2.33 -4.19 -4.60
N MET A 331 -2.43 -3.96 -5.90
CA MET A 331 -3.47 -3.14 -6.55
C MET A 331 -4.16 -3.97 -7.64
N TYR A 332 -5.48 -4.12 -7.54
CA TYR A 332 -6.27 -4.84 -8.53
C TYR A 332 -7.27 -3.89 -9.21
N GLY A 333 -6.91 -3.39 -10.39
CA GLY A 333 -7.66 -2.34 -11.12
C GLY A 333 -9.09 -2.71 -11.53
N LYS A 334 -9.50 -3.98 -11.47
CA LYS A 334 -10.91 -4.38 -11.63
C LYS A 334 -11.78 -3.90 -10.47
N LEU A 335 -11.19 -3.73 -9.28
CA LEU A 335 -11.81 -3.09 -8.13
C LEU A 335 -11.51 -1.59 -8.14
N ASN A 336 -10.25 -1.27 -7.96
CA ASN A 336 -9.71 0.09 -8.00
C ASN A 336 -8.17 0.03 -8.16
N GLU A 337 -7.56 1.03 -8.80
CA GLU A 337 -6.11 1.11 -9.05
C GLU A 337 -5.34 1.61 -7.82
N VAL A 338 -5.68 1.09 -6.64
CA VAL A 338 -5.06 1.46 -5.35
C VAL A 338 -4.71 0.21 -4.56
N ARG A 339 -3.81 0.36 -3.60
CA ARG A 339 -3.47 -0.71 -2.65
C ARG A 339 -4.69 -1.16 -1.87
N ASP A 340 -4.85 -2.47 -1.72
CA ASP A 340 -6.01 -3.03 -1.05
C ASP A 340 -5.71 -4.37 -0.39
N GLY A 341 -5.55 -4.36 0.93
CA GLY A 341 -5.20 -5.55 1.69
C GLY A 341 -6.30 -6.62 1.69
N ALA A 342 -7.57 -6.22 1.72
CA ALA A 342 -8.70 -7.16 1.73
C ALA A 342 -8.89 -7.81 0.35
N MET A 343 -8.82 -7.03 -0.75
CA MET A 343 -8.83 -7.57 -2.11
C MET A 343 -7.65 -8.52 -2.35
N THR A 344 -6.46 -8.16 -1.87
CA THR A 344 -5.27 -9.01 -1.97
C THR A 344 -5.49 -10.34 -1.28
N THR A 345 -6.09 -10.33 -0.08
CA THR A 345 -6.42 -11.56 0.66
C THR A 345 -7.41 -12.44 -0.10
N ALA A 346 -8.43 -11.83 -0.73
CA ALA A 346 -9.38 -12.57 -1.56
C ALA A 346 -8.70 -13.18 -2.80
N LEU A 347 -7.74 -12.51 -3.42
CA LEU A 347 -6.95 -13.05 -4.54
C LEU A 347 -6.02 -14.20 -4.11
N VAL A 348 -5.42 -14.13 -2.92
CA VAL A 348 -4.61 -15.24 -2.37
C VAL A 348 -5.50 -16.46 -2.13
N LEU A 349 -6.69 -16.28 -1.54
CA LEU A 349 -7.65 -17.36 -1.34
C LEU A 349 -8.09 -18.00 -2.68
N GLU A 350 -8.36 -17.19 -3.69
CA GLU A 350 -8.71 -17.69 -5.01
C GLU A 350 -7.54 -18.44 -5.66
N MET A 351 -6.33 -17.88 -5.62
CA MET A 351 -5.12 -18.53 -6.12
C MET A 351 -4.89 -19.91 -5.48
N LEU A 352 -5.05 -19.99 -4.15
CA LEU A 352 -4.93 -21.25 -3.40
C LEU A 352 -6.09 -22.23 -3.65
N SER A 353 -7.24 -21.77 -4.13
CA SER A 353 -8.42 -22.60 -4.38
C SER A 353 -8.42 -23.27 -5.75
N LEU A 354 -7.57 -22.82 -6.68
CA LEU A 354 -7.47 -23.34 -8.02
C LEU A 354 -6.24 -24.23 -8.12
N SER A 355 -6.39 -25.47 -8.56
CA SER A 355 -5.28 -26.33 -8.91
C SER A 355 -4.70 -25.94 -10.28
N ASP A 356 -3.39 -26.13 -10.48
CA ASP A 356 -2.69 -25.77 -11.73
C ASP A 356 -3.23 -26.49 -13.00
N ASN A 357 -4.01 -27.57 -12.84
CA ASN A 357 -4.60 -28.33 -13.95
C ASN A 357 -6.02 -28.74 -13.60
N ASP A 358 -7.02 -28.02 -14.10
CA ASP A 358 -8.42 -28.49 -14.11
C ASP A 358 -8.61 -29.78 -14.96
N ASP A 359 -7.58 -30.16 -15.74
CA ASP A 359 -7.59 -31.36 -16.64
C ASP A 359 -6.86 -32.58 -16.05
N ASP A 360 -6.14 -32.46 -14.92
CA ASP A 360 -5.40 -33.60 -14.35
C ASP A 360 -6.12 -34.17 -13.11
N HIS A 361 -6.56 -35.43 -13.20
CA HIS A 361 -7.23 -36.13 -12.10
C HIS A 361 -6.39 -36.36 -10.83
N ASN A 362 -5.15 -35.81 -10.77
CA ASN A 362 -4.27 -35.74 -9.60
C ASN A 362 -4.26 -34.35 -8.94
N ASN A 363 -5.44 -33.80 -8.70
CA ASN A 363 -5.69 -32.51 -8.07
C ASN A 363 -4.98 -32.37 -6.72
N LYS A 364 -3.66 -32.09 -6.71
CA LYS A 364 -2.92 -31.83 -5.49
C LYS A 364 -3.07 -30.36 -5.12
N GLU A 365 -3.80 -30.13 -4.02
CA GLU A 365 -3.94 -28.79 -3.43
C GLU A 365 -2.57 -28.19 -3.13
N GLN A 366 -2.28 -27.02 -3.67
CA GLN A 366 -1.02 -26.33 -3.39
C GLN A 366 -1.14 -25.46 -2.15
N THR A 367 -0.10 -25.46 -1.31
CA THR A 367 0.02 -24.55 -0.17
C THR A 367 0.71 -23.25 -0.58
N LEU A 368 0.63 -22.21 0.27
CA LEU A 368 1.26 -20.94 -0.03
C LEU A 368 2.80 -21.09 -0.14
N SER A 369 3.42 -21.88 0.74
CA SER A 369 4.87 -22.15 0.68
C SER A 369 5.28 -22.84 -0.63
N GLN A 370 4.48 -23.80 -1.12
CA GLN A 370 4.75 -24.48 -2.39
C GLN A 370 4.65 -23.53 -3.58
N ILE A 371 3.63 -22.66 -3.62
CA ILE A 371 3.48 -21.64 -4.66
C ILE A 371 4.67 -20.68 -4.65
N ILE A 372 5.05 -20.16 -3.49
CA ILE A 372 6.20 -19.24 -3.36
C ILE A 372 7.50 -19.95 -3.76
N SER A 373 7.72 -21.20 -3.33
CA SER A 373 8.91 -21.97 -3.67
C SER A 373 9.01 -22.29 -5.17
N SER A 374 7.91 -22.27 -5.89
CA SER A 374 7.87 -22.48 -7.35
C SER A 374 8.20 -21.21 -8.17
N LEU A 375 8.30 -20.05 -7.52
CA LEU A 375 8.79 -18.83 -8.16
C LEU A 375 10.30 -18.90 -8.41
N PRO A 376 10.82 -18.07 -9.34
CA PRO A 376 12.26 -17.93 -9.51
C PRO A 376 12.94 -17.61 -8.16
N LYS A 377 13.97 -18.38 -7.84
CA LYS A 377 14.69 -18.23 -6.56
C LYS A 377 15.54 -16.97 -6.58
N ILE A 378 15.16 -15.99 -5.76
CA ILE A 378 15.86 -14.72 -5.60
C ILE A 378 16.23 -14.52 -4.15
N PHE A 379 17.50 -14.17 -3.90
CA PHE A 379 17.95 -13.72 -2.59
C PHE A 379 17.79 -12.21 -2.51
N GLN A 380 17.17 -11.73 -1.42
CA GLN A 380 16.84 -10.31 -1.20
C GLN A 380 17.55 -9.76 0.03
N TYR A 381 17.94 -8.50 -0.05
CA TYR A 381 18.43 -7.74 1.11
C TYR A 381 17.79 -6.34 1.10
N LYS A 382 17.22 -5.93 2.23
CA LYS A 382 16.57 -4.62 2.41
C LYS A 382 17.03 -4.01 3.73
N THR A 383 17.48 -2.75 3.71
CA THR A 383 17.89 -2.04 4.92
C THR A 383 17.75 -0.53 4.75
N LYS A 384 17.87 0.20 5.87
CA LYS A 384 17.90 1.66 5.89
C LYS A 384 19.01 2.17 6.80
N PHE A 385 19.63 3.28 6.41
CA PHE A 385 20.67 3.98 7.17
C PHE A 385 20.17 5.38 7.53
N LYS A 386 20.26 5.74 8.81
CA LYS A 386 19.89 7.07 9.27
C LYS A 386 20.95 8.08 8.79
N CYS A 387 20.53 9.13 8.14
CA CYS A 387 21.40 10.19 7.66
C CYS A 387 21.16 11.50 8.43
N PRO A 388 22.20 12.28 8.72
CA PRO A 388 22.04 13.58 9.40
C PRO A 388 21.20 14.58 8.60
N THR A 389 21.34 14.57 7.26
CA THR A 389 20.63 15.50 6.37
C THR A 389 20.25 14.85 5.05
N LYS A 390 19.25 15.42 4.35
CA LYS A 390 18.90 15.01 2.98
C LYS A 390 20.04 15.22 1.98
N GLN A 391 20.90 16.24 2.19
CA GLN A 391 22.05 16.49 1.33
C GLN A 391 23.05 15.34 1.40
N ILE A 392 23.36 14.84 2.60
CA ILE A 392 24.23 13.66 2.78
C ILE A 392 23.62 12.43 2.10
N ALA A 393 22.30 12.22 2.25
CA ALA A 393 21.62 11.12 1.60
C ALA A 393 21.75 11.18 0.06
N ASN A 394 21.62 12.35 -0.54
CA ASN A 394 21.81 12.55 -1.98
C ASN A 394 23.27 12.32 -2.40
N ASN A 395 24.23 12.82 -1.64
CA ASN A 395 25.66 12.62 -1.92
C ASN A 395 26.05 11.12 -1.89
N ILE A 396 25.48 10.36 -0.95
CA ILE A 396 25.68 8.89 -0.87
C ILE A 396 25.20 8.22 -2.15
N VAL A 397 24.04 8.61 -2.69
CA VAL A 397 23.54 8.05 -3.96
C VAL A 397 24.52 8.34 -5.11
N THR A 398 25.06 9.58 -5.19
CA THR A 398 26.05 9.93 -6.22
C THR A 398 27.33 9.09 -6.08
N ILE A 399 27.84 8.92 -4.87
CA ILE A 399 29.03 8.09 -4.61
C ILE A 399 28.80 6.63 -4.99
N CYS A 400 27.60 6.10 -4.70
CA CYS A 400 27.26 4.74 -5.10
C CYS A 400 27.14 4.57 -6.63
N LEU A 401 26.70 5.61 -7.36
CA LEU A 401 26.66 5.61 -8.83
C LEU A 401 28.05 5.56 -9.46
N GLU A 402 29.02 6.20 -8.83
CA GLU A 402 30.42 6.27 -9.31
C GLU A 402 31.27 5.07 -8.85
N HIS A 403 30.71 4.19 -8.02
CA HIS A 403 31.44 3.08 -7.45
C HIS A 403 31.47 1.86 -8.37
N GLY A 404 32.67 1.38 -8.67
CA GLY A 404 32.89 0.16 -9.46
C GLY A 404 32.66 0.36 -10.96
N SER A 405 32.44 -0.76 -11.67
CA SER A 405 32.16 -0.80 -13.11
C SER A 405 30.88 -1.58 -13.35
N PRO A 406 29.73 -0.95 -13.13
CA PRO A 406 28.43 -1.61 -13.27
C PRO A 406 28.12 -1.95 -14.73
N LYS A 407 27.38 -3.04 -14.94
CA LYS A 407 26.90 -3.43 -16.27
C LYS A 407 25.85 -2.46 -16.81
N LYS A 408 24.95 -1.98 -15.92
CA LYS A 408 23.86 -1.06 -16.26
C LYS A 408 23.53 -0.20 -15.03
N ILE A 409 23.11 1.02 -15.26
CA ILE A 409 22.58 1.93 -14.21
C ILE A 409 21.20 2.41 -14.62
N GLU A 410 20.28 2.44 -13.66
CA GLU A 410 18.96 3.03 -13.80
C GLU A 410 18.77 4.09 -12.72
N THR A 411 18.37 5.30 -13.13
CA THR A 411 18.26 6.49 -12.26
C THR A 411 16.82 7.00 -12.15
N LEU A 412 15.84 6.12 -12.36
CA LEU A 412 14.42 6.49 -12.28
C LEU A 412 14.04 7.01 -10.89
N ASP A 413 14.58 6.39 -9.82
CA ASP A 413 14.40 6.82 -8.43
C ASP A 413 15.63 6.41 -7.59
N GLY A 414 16.60 7.30 -7.43
CA GLY A 414 17.90 7.00 -6.83
C GLY A 414 18.83 6.30 -7.83
N ALA A 415 19.61 5.35 -7.37
CA ALA A 415 20.60 4.60 -8.14
C ALA A 415 20.33 3.11 -8.06
N LYS A 416 19.81 2.49 -9.12
CA LYS A 416 19.76 1.03 -9.28
C LYS A 416 20.91 0.59 -10.18
N ILE A 417 21.83 -0.15 -9.60
CA ILE A 417 23.15 -0.49 -10.11
C ILE A 417 23.18 -1.99 -10.37
N TRP A 418 23.21 -2.40 -11.63
CA TRP A 418 23.32 -3.78 -12.05
C TRP A 418 24.77 -4.21 -12.09
N ILE A 419 25.14 -5.15 -11.26
CA ILE A 419 26.49 -5.75 -11.20
C ILE A 419 26.67 -6.69 -12.39
N ASP A 420 25.67 -7.53 -12.63
CA ASP A 420 25.55 -8.44 -13.76
C ASP A 420 24.07 -8.51 -14.23
N GLU A 421 23.66 -9.57 -14.97
CA GLU A 421 22.27 -9.71 -15.49
C GLU A 421 21.27 -10.00 -14.36
N ASP A 422 21.71 -10.64 -13.28
CA ASP A 422 20.87 -11.23 -12.24
C ASP A 422 21.18 -10.71 -10.84
N THR A 423 22.04 -9.66 -10.74
CA THR A 423 22.45 -9.04 -9.48
C THR A 423 22.39 -7.53 -9.56
N TRP A 424 21.61 -6.92 -8.68
CA TRP A 424 21.53 -5.45 -8.59
C TRP A 424 21.53 -4.95 -7.15
N ILE A 425 21.99 -3.73 -6.98
CA ILE A 425 21.90 -2.94 -5.75
C ILE A 425 21.22 -1.63 -6.07
N MET A 426 20.27 -1.22 -5.25
CA MET A 426 19.61 0.08 -5.37
C MET A 426 19.82 0.88 -4.09
N VAL A 427 20.25 2.12 -4.25
CA VAL A 427 20.42 3.09 -3.16
C VAL A 427 19.58 4.33 -3.47
N ARG A 428 18.71 4.72 -2.54
CA ARG A 428 17.84 5.89 -2.72
C ARG A 428 17.64 6.68 -1.43
N PRO A 429 17.51 8.02 -1.50
CA PRO A 429 17.11 8.80 -0.35
C PRO A 429 15.64 8.54 -0.04
N SER A 430 15.25 8.55 1.24
CA SER A 430 13.84 8.57 1.61
C SER A 430 13.22 9.95 1.28
N GLY A 431 12.02 9.95 0.70
CA GLY A 431 11.30 11.19 0.39
C GLY A 431 10.83 11.95 1.63
N THR A 432 10.54 11.23 2.73
CA THR A 432 9.88 11.75 3.93
C THR A 432 10.78 11.84 5.15
N GLU A 433 11.76 10.96 5.27
CA GLU A 433 12.59 10.80 6.47
C GLU A 433 14.07 10.98 6.14
N PRO A 434 14.94 11.31 7.10
CA PRO A 434 16.39 11.45 6.90
C PRO A 434 17.07 10.06 6.87
N PHE A 435 16.71 9.23 5.88
CA PHE A 435 17.30 7.91 5.67
C PHE A 435 17.75 7.73 4.23
N VAL A 436 18.79 6.91 4.06
CA VAL A 436 19.10 6.22 2.80
C VAL A 436 18.57 4.80 2.90
N ARG A 437 17.83 4.36 1.90
CA ARG A 437 17.35 2.98 1.77
C ARG A 437 18.25 2.24 0.79
N MET A 438 18.60 1.02 1.13
CA MET A 438 19.36 0.11 0.28
C MET A 438 18.57 -1.17 0.08
N TYR A 439 18.40 -1.55 -1.17
CA TYR A 439 17.80 -2.79 -1.63
C TYR A 439 18.83 -3.52 -2.47
N ALA A 440 18.84 -4.84 -2.41
CA ALA A 440 19.69 -5.64 -3.29
C ALA A 440 19.06 -7.00 -3.56
N GLU A 441 19.26 -7.53 -4.75
CA GLU A 441 18.82 -8.85 -5.15
C GLU A 441 19.86 -9.56 -6.01
N SER A 442 19.90 -10.88 -5.90
CA SER A 442 20.69 -11.78 -6.74
C SER A 442 20.08 -13.17 -6.78
N VAL A 443 20.36 -13.92 -7.85
CA VAL A 443 20.15 -15.37 -7.91
C VAL A 443 21.26 -16.13 -7.17
N ASP A 444 22.39 -15.48 -6.90
CA ASP A 444 23.53 -15.99 -6.12
C ASP A 444 23.62 -15.31 -4.76
N GLY A 445 23.30 -16.05 -3.68
CA GLY A 445 23.33 -15.54 -2.32
C GLY A 445 24.75 -15.16 -1.83
N SER A 446 25.81 -15.81 -2.32
CA SER A 446 27.19 -15.49 -1.94
C SER A 446 27.63 -14.17 -2.56
N LEU A 447 27.33 -13.95 -3.85
CA LEU A 447 27.59 -12.70 -4.54
C LEU A 447 26.77 -11.56 -3.91
N LEU A 448 25.48 -11.80 -3.59
CA LEU A 448 24.64 -10.82 -2.90
C LEU A 448 25.29 -10.36 -1.59
N ASN A 449 25.66 -11.31 -0.72
CA ASN A 449 26.25 -11.00 0.58
C ASN A 449 27.57 -10.21 0.45
N SER A 450 28.41 -10.56 -0.50
CA SER A 450 29.66 -9.85 -0.79
C SER A 450 29.39 -8.41 -1.21
N LYS A 451 28.44 -8.18 -2.16
CA LYS A 451 28.11 -6.85 -2.67
C LYS A 451 27.36 -6.01 -1.64
N VAL A 452 26.47 -6.62 -0.86
CA VAL A 452 25.82 -5.94 0.26
C VAL A 452 26.86 -5.43 1.27
N ALA A 453 27.83 -6.26 1.65
CA ALA A 453 28.91 -5.86 2.58
C ALA A 453 29.78 -4.72 2.01
N GLU A 454 30.04 -4.74 0.70
CA GLU A 454 30.80 -3.70 0.00
C GLU A 454 30.07 -2.35 0.05
N TYR A 455 28.79 -2.30 -0.40
CA TYR A 455 28.01 -1.07 -0.45
C TYR A 455 27.60 -0.56 0.94
N ARG A 456 27.38 -1.44 1.91
CA ARG A 456 27.19 -1.04 3.31
C ARG A 456 28.38 -0.26 3.84
N ARG A 457 29.61 -0.77 3.69
CA ARG A 457 30.83 -0.06 4.11
C ARG A 457 30.97 1.28 3.41
N LEU A 458 30.65 1.34 2.10
CA LEU A 458 30.69 2.59 1.35
C LEU A 458 29.70 3.61 1.91
N ILE A 459 28.46 3.22 2.21
CA ILE A 459 27.42 4.09 2.78
C ILE A 459 27.78 4.52 4.21
N GLU A 460 28.13 3.55 5.08
CA GLU A 460 28.45 3.79 6.50
C GLU A 460 29.67 4.72 6.67
N SER A 461 30.62 4.69 5.74
CA SER A 461 31.79 5.61 5.75
C SER A 461 31.46 7.05 5.39
N ARG A 462 30.22 7.38 5.02
CA ARG A 462 29.77 8.70 4.54
C ARG A 462 28.65 9.30 5.39
N ILE A 463 28.15 8.57 6.39
CA ILE A 463 27.21 9.04 7.40
C ILE A 463 27.95 9.61 8.61
#